data_b5ab54ce2ed8eb04d7d0f5aafd85a97d
#
_entry.id   b5ab54ce2ed8eb04d7d0f5aafd85a97d
#
_cell.length_a   1.000
_cell.length_b   1.000
_cell.length_c   1.000
_cell.angle_alpha   90.00
_cell.angle_beta   90.00
_cell.angle_gamma   90.00
#
_symmetry.space_group_name_H-M   'P 1'
#
loop_
_entity.id
_entity.type
_entity.pdbx_description
1 polymer ?
#
loop_
_entity_poly.entity_id
_entity_poly.type
_entity_poly.pdbx_seq_one_letter_code
_entity_poly.pdbx_strand_id
1 'polypeptide(L)'
;MTIRRAAIALLALGACVTPQREATTNPITGTAAVERPDEDLAASYLIGPNDLLEVFVWRSQELSTQVRVRPDGRISTPLVEDMLAAGKTPTELANDIEASLREYVKTPQVTVIVQNPVGGLQQQVRVIGEVAQPAALPYQANMTVLDVMIAVGGLNEFAAGNRAKLIRGQGTQNEQAYRVRLGDLMRRGDVTANVPVRPGDVIIVPESRF
;
A
#
# COMPACT_ATOMS: atom_id res chain seq x y z
N MET A 1 30.13 19.80 -72.94
CA MET A 1 29.23 18.70 -72.54
C MET A 1 29.26 18.68 -71.01
N THR A 2 28.42 19.48 -70.33
CA THR A 2 28.46 19.71 -68.91
C THR A 2 27.02 19.99 -68.46
N ILE A 3 26.48 19.04 -67.76
CA ILE A 3 25.09 19.06 -67.23
C ILE A 3 25.12 19.71 -65.82
N ARG A 4 24.47 20.87 -65.72
CA ARG A 4 24.19 21.57 -64.47
C ARG A 4 23.04 20.85 -63.76
N ARG A 5 23.25 20.37 -62.53
CA ARG A 5 22.17 19.95 -61.61
C ARG A 5 21.90 21.06 -60.61
N ALA A 6 20.72 21.61 -60.65
CA ALA A 6 20.18 22.55 -59.69
C ALA A 6 19.78 21.82 -58.39
N ALA A 7 20.27 22.32 -57.26
CA ALA A 7 19.86 21.86 -55.93
C ALA A 7 18.64 22.67 -55.49
N ILE A 8 17.52 22.00 -55.23
CA ILE A 8 16.32 22.59 -54.62
C ILE A 8 16.47 22.40 -53.12
N ALA A 9 16.56 23.52 -52.39
CA ALA A 9 16.57 23.51 -50.91
C ALA A 9 15.10 23.42 -50.44
N LEU A 10 14.77 22.33 -49.75
CA LEU A 10 13.47 22.16 -49.09
C LEU A 10 13.61 22.63 -47.64
N LEU A 11 12.98 23.79 -47.33
CA LEU A 11 12.83 24.26 -45.95
C LEU A 11 11.77 23.38 -45.25
N ALA A 12 12.20 22.53 -44.31
CA ALA A 12 11.30 21.81 -43.39
C ALA A 12 11.02 22.71 -42.17
N LEU A 13 9.80 23.26 -42.08
CA LEU A 13 9.30 23.83 -40.82
C LEU A 13 9.09 22.71 -39.80
N GLY A 14 9.98 22.66 -38.83
CA GLY A 14 9.81 21.80 -37.66
C GLY A 14 8.70 22.32 -36.75
N ALA A 15 7.54 21.69 -36.74
CA ALA A 15 6.52 21.87 -35.73
C ALA A 15 6.99 21.17 -34.43
N CYS A 16 7.30 21.97 -33.42
CA CYS A 16 7.49 21.45 -32.05
C CYS A 16 6.16 20.92 -31.56
N VAL A 17 5.97 19.59 -31.66
CA VAL A 17 4.91 18.87 -30.96
C VAL A 17 5.43 18.58 -29.54
N THR A 18 4.96 19.35 -28.56
CA THR A 18 5.13 19.01 -27.15
C THR A 18 4.30 17.76 -26.88
N PRO A 19 4.89 16.67 -26.33
CA PRO A 19 4.09 15.53 -25.93
C PRO A 19 3.27 15.91 -24.70
N GLN A 20 1.97 16.12 -24.88
CA GLN A 20 1.02 16.11 -23.79
C GLN A 20 1.00 14.69 -23.22
N ARG A 21 1.47 14.56 -21.99
CA ARG A 21 1.42 13.33 -21.22
C ARG A 21 -0.04 13.12 -20.81
N GLU A 22 -0.83 12.54 -21.70
CA GLU A 22 -2.16 12.04 -21.37
C GLU A 22 -1.98 10.95 -20.31
N ALA A 23 -2.51 11.20 -19.12
CA ALA A 23 -2.61 10.19 -18.07
C ALA A 23 -3.52 9.08 -18.60
N THR A 24 -2.93 7.99 -19.05
CA THR A 24 -3.65 6.81 -19.51
C THR A 24 -4.36 6.20 -18.32
N THR A 25 -5.61 6.57 -18.12
CA THR A 25 -6.48 5.97 -17.11
C THR A 25 -6.99 4.65 -17.68
N ASN A 26 -6.33 3.56 -17.37
CA ASN A 26 -6.80 2.23 -17.74
C ASN A 26 -8.04 1.87 -16.92
N PRO A 27 -9.18 1.54 -17.54
CA PRO A 27 -10.32 0.98 -16.83
C PRO A 27 -9.97 -0.46 -16.40
N ILE A 28 -9.95 -0.73 -15.11
CA ILE A 28 -9.97 -2.10 -14.63
C ILE A 28 -11.38 -2.62 -14.88
N THR A 29 -11.58 -3.32 -15.99
CA THR A 29 -12.81 -4.09 -16.22
C THR A 29 -12.64 -5.40 -15.46
N GLY A 30 -13.55 -5.67 -14.53
CA GLY A 30 -13.48 -6.82 -13.62
C GLY A 30 -13.70 -8.20 -14.25
N THR A 31 -13.12 -8.44 -15.41
CA THR A 31 -13.03 -9.76 -16.05
C THR A 31 -11.57 -10.16 -16.24
N ALA A 32 -10.67 -9.69 -15.37
CA ALA A 32 -9.43 -10.41 -15.18
C ALA A 32 -9.80 -11.71 -14.47
N ALA A 33 -9.51 -12.86 -15.10
CA ALA A 33 -9.43 -14.13 -14.41
C ALA A 33 -8.85 -13.86 -13.03
N VAL A 34 -9.45 -14.44 -12.00
CA VAL A 34 -8.87 -14.51 -10.67
C VAL A 34 -7.50 -15.14 -10.85
N GLU A 35 -6.50 -14.30 -11.16
CA GLU A 35 -5.13 -14.68 -10.90
C GLU A 35 -5.15 -14.99 -9.42
N ARG A 36 -5.03 -16.29 -9.12
CA ARG A 36 -4.80 -16.73 -7.75
C ARG A 36 -3.69 -15.82 -7.26
N PRO A 37 -3.84 -15.14 -6.11
CA PRO A 37 -2.73 -14.43 -5.53
C PRO A 37 -1.60 -15.44 -5.53
N ASP A 38 -0.48 -15.11 -6.18
CA ASP A 38 0.75 -15.87 -6.01
C ASP A 38 0.85 -16.11 -4.50
N GLU A 39 0.96 -17.36 -4.08
CA GLU A 39 0.98 -17.76 -2.66
C GLU A 39 2.14 -17.08 -1.90
N ASP A 40 3.07 -16.44 -2.62
CA ASP A 40 4.13 -15.57 -2.11
C ASP A 40 3.66 -14.16 -1.67
N LEU A 41 2.42 -13.77 -1.95
CA LEU A 41 1.82 -12.50 -1.52
C LEU A 41 0.71 -12.66 -0.47
N ALA A 42 0.69 -13.74 0.29
CA ALA A 42 0.24 -13.67 1.66
C ALA A 42 1.23 -12.71 2.34
N ALA A 43 0.97 -11.40 2.19
CA ALA A 43 1.88 -10.33 2.59
C ALA A 43 2.23 -10.57 4.04
N SER A 44 3.38 -11.19 4.30
CA SER A 44 3.89 -11.38 5.64
C SER A 44 3.91 -9.99 6.25
N TYR A 45 3.22 -9.83 7.36
CA TYR A 45 3.13 -8.55 8.05
C TYR A 45 4.53 -8.00 8.29
N LEU A 46 4.79 -6.78 7.85
CA LEU A 46 6.02 -6.07 8.14
C LEU A 46 5.78 -5.10 9.28
N ILE A 47 6.60 -5.23 10.31
CA ILE A 47 6.57 -4.37 11.48
C ILE A 47 6.79 -2.92 11.05
N GLY A 48 5.92 -2.02 11.53
CA GLY A 48 5.97 -0.59 11.27
C GLY A 48 6.30 0.25 12.52
N PRO A 49 6.65 1.53 12.34
CA PRO A 49 6.73 2.46 13.45
C PRO A 49 5.40 2.57 14.20
N ASN A 50 5.47 2.71 15.53
CA ASN A 50 4.36 2.74 16.47
C ASN A 50 3.64 1.41 16.73
N ASP A 51 4.00 0.31 16.09
CA ASP A 51 3.47 -0.99 16.44
C ASP A 51 3.82 -1.35 17.89
N LEU A 52 2.88 -1.99 18.57
CA LEU A 52 3.09 -2.53 19.90
C LEU A 52 3.45 -4.00 19.76
N LEU A 53 4.66 -4.35 20.14
CA LEU A 53 5.19 -5.70 20.09
C LEU A 53 5.26 -6.29 21.51
N GLU A 54 4.91 -7.54 21.64
CA GLU A 54 5.23 -8.35 22.80
C GLU A 54 6.37 -9.29 22.44
N VAL A 55 7.50 -9.10 23.09
CA VAL A 55 8.67 -9.96 22.94
C VAL A 55 8.63 -10.95 24.11
N PHE A 56 8.36 -12.21 23.80
CA PHE A 56 8.32 -13.29 24.77
C PHE A 56 9.58 -14.13 24.66
N VAL A 57 10.30 -14.29 25.79
CA VAL A 57 11.51 -15.11 25.87
C VAL A 57 11.21 -16.33 26.73
N TRP A 58 11.28 -17.52 26.12
CA TRP A 58 10.98 -18.76 26.80
C TRP A 58 11.91 -19.00 28.03
N ARG A 59 11.33 -19.32 29.15
CA ARG A 59 12.03 -19.56 30.43
C ARG A 59 12.78 -18.36 31.03
N SER A 60 12.58 -17.14 30.48
CA SER A 60 13.22 -15.92 30.97
C SER A 60 12.20 -14.80 31.01
N GLN A 61 11.33 -14.81 32.03
CA GLN A 61 10.25 -13.81 32.12
C GLN A 61 10.79 -12.38 32.31
N GLU A 62 11.96 -12.25 32.93
CA GLU A 62 12.67 -11.00 33.15
C GLU A 62 13.16 -10.34 31.84
N LEU A 63 13.29 -11.12 30.76
CA LEU A 63 13.65 -10.65 29.42
C LEU A 63 12.42 -10.45 28.54
N SER A 64 11.26 -10.96 28.96
CA SER A 64 10.00 -10.78 28.24
C SER A 64 9.44 -9.40 28.51
N THR A 65 9.07 -8.66 27.47
CA THR A 65 8.60 -7.27 27.60
C THR A 65 7.69 -6.87 26.49
N GLN A 66 6.83 -5.89 26.75
CA GLN A 66 6.11 -5.17 25.70
C GLN A 66 6.90 -3.91 25.31
N VAL A 67 7.10 -3.73 24.03
CA VAL A 67 7.86 -2.61 23.49
C VAL A 67 7.14 -2.01 22.29
N ARG A 68 7.11 -0.69 22.23
CA ARG A 68 6.61 0.03 21.06
C ARG A 68 7.75 0.33 20.11
N VAL A 69 7.53 0.06 18.83
CA VAL A 69 8.48 0.45 17.79
C VAL A 69 8.58 1.98 17.72
N ARG A 70 9.77 2.50 17.89
CA ARG A 70 10.05 3.94 17.86
C ARG A 70 9.83 4.51 16.45
N PRO A 71 9.64 5.83 16.30
CA PRO A 71 9.50 6.48 14.98
C PRO A 71 10.69 6.25 14.04
N ASP A 72 11.89 5.99 14.58
CA ASP A 72 13.09 5.62 13.84
C ASP A 72 13.11 4.14 13.41
N GLY A 73 12.04 3.39 13.70
CA GLY A 73 11.90 1.98 13.36
C GLY A 73 12.67 1.00 14.26
N ARG A 74 13.21 1.48 15.37
CA ARG A 74 14.00 0.66 16.29
C ARG A 74 13.22 0.30 17.54
N ILE A 75 13.65 -0.78 18.19
CA ILE A 75 13.18 -1.21 19.52
C ILE A 75 14.36 -1.38 20.46
N SER A 76 14.08 -1.27 21.76
CA SER A 76 15.02 -1.62 22.82
C SER A 76 14.32 -2.55 23.81
N THR A 77 14.93 -3.69 24.07
CA THR A 77 14.47 -4.70 25.02
C THR A 77 15.57 -4.95 26.04
N PRO A 78 15.29 -5.64 27.17
CA PRO A 78 16.35 -5.99 28.11
C PRO A 78 17.50 -6.72 27.39
N LEU A 79 18.72 -6.28 27.62
CA LEU A 79 19.98 -6.77 27.03
C LEU A 79 20.13 -6.56 25.49
N VAL A 80 19.14 -6.03 24.81
CA VAL A 80 19.23 -5.74 23.36
C VAL A 80 18.78 -4.31 23.11
N GLU A 81 19.73 -3.44 22.82
CA GLU A 81 19.49 -2.03 22.59
C GLU A 81 19.48 -1.69 21.08
N ASP A 82 18.65 -0.72 20.70
CA ASP A 82 18.60 -0.09 19.36
C ASP A 82 18.53 -1.08 18.17
N MET A 83 17.81 -2.17 18.31
CA MET A 83 17.62 -3.14 17.22
C MET A 83 16.61 -2.61 16.18
N LEU A 84 16.95 -2.71 14.90
CA LEU A 84 16.03 -2.35 13.82
C LEU A 84 14.91 -3.40 13.72
N ALA A 85 13.67 -2.95 13.90
CA ALA A 85 12.46 -3.78 13.82
C ALA A 85 11.61 -3.45 12.58
N ALA A 86 11.53 -2.18 12.20
CA ALA A 86 10.71 -1.77 11.07
C ALA A 86 11.19 -2.40 9.75
N GLY A 87 10.22 -2.85 8.94
CA GLY A 87 10.49 -3.50 7.66
C GLY A 87 10.86 -4.98 7.77
N LYS A 88 10.91 -5.55 8.97
CA LYS A 88 11.12 -6.98 9.21
C LYS A 88 9.81 -7.67 9.56
N THR A 89 9.73 -8.95 9.30
CA THR A 89 8.65 -9.79 9.81
C THR A 89 8.86 -10.08 11.30
N PRO A 90 7.80 -10.42 12.06
CA PRO A 90 7.94 -10.84 13.45
C PRO A 90 8.92 -12.00 13.65
N THR A 91 8.96 -12.93 12.68
CA THR A 91 9.87 -14.09 12.72
C THR A 91 11.33 -13.66 12.50
N GLU A 92 11.60 -12.78 11.56
CA GLU A 92 12.95 -12.25 11.34
C GLU A 92 13.44 -11.47 12.56
N LEU A 93 12.58 -10.64 13.15
CA LEU A 93 12.92 -9.90 14.35
C LEU A 93 13.19 -10.84 15.55
N ALA A 94 12.40 -11.91 15.71
CA ALA A 94 12.63 -12.91 16.74
C ALA A 94 14.03 -13.57 16.59
N ASN A 95 14.40 -13.96 15.37
CA ASN A 95 15.71 -14.55 15.08
C ASN A 95 16.87 -13.58 15.40
N ASP A 96 16.70 -12.29 15.07
CA ASP A 96 17.72 -11.27 15.36
C ASP A 96 17.89 -11.05 16.87
N ILE A 97 16.76 -11.02 17.62
CA ILE A 97 16.80 -10.92 19.09
C ILE A 97 17.48 -12.16 19.68
N GLU A 98 17.13 -13.37 19.19
CA GLU A 98 17.81 -14.61 19.62
C GLU A 98 19.32 -14.55 19.40
N ALA A 99 19.75 -14.09 18.23
CA ALA A 99 21.16 -13.97 17.90
C ALA A 99 21.88 -13.05 18.88
N SER A 100 21.25 -11.91 19.25
CA SER A 100 21.83 -10.97 20.21
C SER A 100 21.83 -11.52 21.64
N LEU A 101 20.77 -12.24 22.05
CA LEU A 101 20.68 -12.81 23.38
C LEU A 101 21.60 -14.01 23.62
N ARG A 102 22.12 -14.65 22.58
CA ARG A 102 23.08 -15.80 22.73
C ARG A 102 24.36 -15.45 23.49
N GLU A 103 24.70 -14.17 23.53
CA GLU A 103 25.85 -13.72 24.34
C GLU A 103 25.57 -13.84 25.85
N TYR A 104 24.31 -13.72 26.26
CA TYR A 104 23.89 -13.68 27.66
C TYR A 104 23.17 -14.95 28.14
N VAL A 105 22.47 -15.62 27.20
CA VAL A 105 21.59 -16.77 27.51
C VAL A 105 21.96 -17.96 26.60
N LYS A 106 22.09 -19.13 27.21
CA LYS A 106 22.26 -20.38 26.47
C LYS A 106 20.97 -20.77 25.80
N THR A 107 20.94 -20.89 24.47
CA THR A 107 19.78 -21.32 23.64
C THR A 107 18.50 -20.50 23.92
N PRO A 108 18.51 -19.17 23.72
CA PRO A 108 17.30 -18.37 23.86
C PRO A 108 16.28 -18.76 22.78
N GLN A 109 15.02 -18.84 23.14
CA GLN A 109 13.89 -18.98 22.21
C GLN A 109 13.00 -17.76 22.37
N VAL A 110 12.85 -16.99 21.30
CA VAL A 110 12.10 -15.74 21.29
C VAL A 110 10.91 -15.85 20.37
N THR A 111 9.78 -15.34 20.83
CA THR A 111 8.57 -15.16 20.02
C THR A 111 8.18 -13.69 20.04
N VAL A 112 7.98 -13.10 18.86
CA VAL A 112 7.50 -11.74 18.74
C VAL A 112 6.05 -11.77 18.29
N ILE A 113 5.18 -11.15 19.10
CA ILE A 113 3.73 -11.06 18.86
C ILE A 113 3.39 -9.60 18.62
N VAL A 114 2.73 -9.29 17.51
CA VAL A 114 2.22 -7.94 17.23
C VAL A 114 0.87 -7.78 17.92
N GLN A 115 0.83 -6.98 18.98
CA GLN A 115 -0.38 -6.77 19.79
C GLN A 115 -1.35 -5.78 19.12
N ASN A 116 -0.81 -4.71 18.57
CA ASN A 116 -1.61 -3.68 17.91
C ASN A 116 -0.91 -3.24 16.62
N PRO A 117 -1.25 -3.89 15.50
CA PRO A 117 -0.68 -3.54 14.21
C PRO A 117 -1.24 -2.18 13.77
N VAL A 118 -0.48 -1.11 13.97
CA VAL A 118 -0.84 0.21 13.42
C VAL A 118 -0.61 0.21 11.92
N GLY A 119 0.26 -0.67 11.43
CA GLY A 119 0.69 -0.76 10.05
C GLY A 119 1.39 0.53 9.60
N GLY A 120 2.55 0.44 8.99
CA GLY A 120 3.13 1.61 8.32
C GLY A 120 2.17 2.15 7.25
N LEU A 121 2.33 3.39 6.80
CA LEU A 121 1.52 4.01 5.73
C LEU A 121 1.42 3.13 4.47
N GLN A 122 2.39 2.25 4.26
CA GLN A 122 2.43 1.29 3.16
C GLN A 122 1.51 0.08 3.36
N GLN A 123 1.04 -0.17 4.58
CA GLN A 123 0.12 -1.28 4.89
C GLN A 123 -1.31 -0.82 5.17
N GLN A 124 -1.60 0.43 4.88
CA GLN A 124 -2.94 1.00 5.04
C GLN A 124 -3.55 1.29 3.68
N VAL A 125 -4.87 1.12 3.58
CA VAL A 125 -5.68 1.65 2.48
C VAL A 125 -6.27 2.98 2.94
N ARG A 126 -6.02 4.05 2.19
CA ARG A 126 -6.48 5.39 2.53
C ARG A 126 -7.63 5.81 1.66
N VAL A 127 -8.65 6.40 2.25
CA VAL A 127 -9.83 6.92 1.54
C VAL A 127 -9.97 8.40 1.82
N ILE A 128 -10.01 9.20 0.75
CA ILE A 128 -10.15 10.64 0.82
C ILE A 128 -11.21 11.14 -0.16
N GLY A 129 -11.77 12.30 0.13
CA GLY A 129 -12.81 12.95 -0.69
C GLY A 129 -14.21 12.70 -0.17
N GLU A 130 -15.19 12.62 -1.09
CA GLU A 130 -16.61 12.61 -0.81
C GLU A 130 -17.14 11.23 -0.33
N VAL A 131 -16.72 10.84 0.86
CA VAL A 131 -17.21 9.66 1.60
C VAL A 131 -17.74 10.10 2.97
N ALA A 132 -18.53 9.26 3.63
CA ALA A 132 -19.11 9.61 4.91
C ALA A 132 -18.05 9.90 5.98
N GLN A 133 -16.98 9.09 6.05
CA GLN A 133 -15.86 9.25 6.98
C GLN A 133 -14.54 8.94 6.29
N PRO A 134 -13.81 9.97 5.79
CA PRO A 134 -12.47 9.75 5.27
C PRO A 134 -11.55 9.15 6.34
N ALA A 135 -10.88 8.04 6.01
CA ALA A 135 -10.06 7.31 6.97
C ALA A 135 -8.89 6.58 6.30
N ALA A 136 -7.90 6.24 7.12
CA ALA A 136 -6.88 5.27 6.81
C ALA A 136 -7.21 3.96 7.51
N LEU A 137 -7.35 2.89 6.75
CA LEU A 137 -7.75 1.57 7.23
C LEU A 137 -6.58 0.61 7.15
N PRO A 138 -6.31 -0.20 8.18
CA PRO A 138 -5.31 -1.25 8.08
C PRO A 138 -5.74 -2.25 6.99
N TYR A 139 -4.81 -2.60 6.11
CA TYR A 139 -5.07 -3.58 5.07
C TYR A 139 -5.28 -4.97 5.67
N GLN A 140 -6.27 -5.68 5.20
CA GLN A 140 -6.51 -7.08 5.54
C GLN A 140 -6.40 -7.95 4.27
N ALA A 141 -5.95 -9.18 4.42
CA ALA A 141 -5.84 -10.11 3.31
C ALA A 141 -7.20 -10.27 2.58
N ASN A 142 -7.16 -10.22 1.24
CA ASN A 142 -8.35 -10.30 0.38
C ASN A 142 -9.34 -9.13 0.50
N MET A 143 -8.91 -8.01 1.08
CA MET A 143 -9.74 -6.80 1.19
C MET A 143 -10.09 -6.25 -0.19
N THR A 144 -11.35 -5.87 -0.36
CA THR A 144 -11.87 -5.31 -1.61
C THR A 144 -12.31 -3.85 -1.42
N VAL A 145 -12.56 -3.17 -2.52
CA VAL A 145 -13.09 -1.80 -2.48
C VAL A 145 -14.44 -1.75 -1.76
N LEU A 146 -15.26 -2.79 -1.84
CA LEU A 146 -16.54 -2.85 -1.12
C LEU A 146 -16.32 -2.84 0.40
N ASP A 147 -15.36 -3.65 0.90
CA ASP A 147 -15.04 -3.70 2.34
C ASP A 147 -14.55 -2.34 2.84
N VAL A 148 -13.70 -1.68 2.03
CA VAL A 148 -13.22 -0.33 2.32
C VAL A 148 -14.39 0.66 2.40
N MET A 149 -15.32 0.63 1.43
CA MET A 149 -16.46 1.53 1.41
C MET A 149 -17.41 1.28 2.58
N ILE A 150 -17.60 0.04 3.02
CA ILE A 150 -18.38 -0.28 4.22
C ILE A 150 -17.72 0.34 5.45
N ALA A 151 -16.41 0.21 5.60
CA ALA A 151 -15.66 0.72 6.75
C ALA A 151 -15.70 2.25 6.85
N VAL A 152 -15.72 2.98 5.71
CA VAL A 152 -15.81 4.45 5.69
C VAL A 152 -17.25 4.99 5.67
N GLY A 153 -18.26 4.12 5.79
CA GLY A 153 -19.68 4.51 5.83
C GLY A 153 -20.29 4.85 4.47
N GLY A 154 -19.62 4.49 3.37
CA GLY A 154 -20.13 4.69 2.01
C GLY A 154 -19.85 6.05 1.39
N LEU A 155 -20.50 6.31 0.25
CA LEU A 155 -20.42 7.57 -0.49
C LEU A 155 -21.39 8.60 0.12
N ASN A 156 -20.97 9.86 0.19
CA ASN A 156 -21.91 10.93 0.52
C ASN A 156 -22.81 11.33 -0.67
N GLU A 157 -23.74 12.28 -0.45
CA GLU A 157 -24.70 12.74 -1.48
C GLU A 157 -24.00 13.45 -2.64
N PHE A 158 -22.89 14.13 -2.37
CA PHE A 158 -22.14 14.92 -3.35
C PHE A 158 -21.07 14.11 -4.08
N ALA A 159 -20.96 12.82 -3.80
CA ALA A 159 -19.91 11.98 -4.36
C ALA A 159 -20.14 11.65 -5.84
N ALA A 160 -19.13 11.90 -6.65
CA ALA A 160 -19.06 11.38 -8.02
C ALA A 160 -18.49 9.94 -8.03
N GLY A 161 -19.21 8.99 -7.43
CA GLY A 161 -18.73 7.63 -7.19
C GLY A 161 -18.16 6.91 -8.42
N ASN A 162 -18.72 7.13 -9.62
CA ASN A 162 -18.22 6.51 -10.86
C ASN A 162 -17.00 7.22 -11.47
N ARG A 163 -16.55 8.32 -10.86
CA ARG A 163 -15.30 9.01 -11.18
C ARG A 163 -14.21 8.80 -10.14
N ALA A 164 -14.45 7.92 -9.18
CA ALA A 164 -13.46 7.57 -8.16
C ALA A 164 -12.20 6.98 -8.80
N LYS A 165 -11.06 7.25 -8.17
CA LYS A 165 -9.75 6.75 -8.60
C LYS A 165 -9.11 5.96 -7.48
N LEU A 166 -8.54 4.83 -7.82
CA LEU A 166 -7.66 4.05 -6.97
C LEU A 166 -6.23 4.30 -7.45
N ILE A 167 -5.40 4.87 -6.59
CA ILE A 167 -3.99 5.14 -6.87
C ILE A 167 -3.18 4.04 -6.18
N ARG A 168 -2.37 3.36 -6.97
CA ARG A 168 -1.47 2.29 -6.51
C ARG A 168 -0.03 2.71 -6.68
N GLY A 169 0.82 2.35 -5.71
CA GLY A 169 2.23 2.70 -5.74
C GLY A 169 2.49 4.19 -5.53
N GLN A 170 1.67 4.88 -4.75
CA GLN A 170 1.82 6.31 -4.49
C GLN A 170 3.22 6.64 -3.98
N GLY A 171 3.85 7.64 -4.60
CA GLY A 171 5.20 8.09 -4.26
C GLY A 171 6.32 7.21 -4.80
N THR A 172 6.00 6.21 -5.62
CA THR A 172 7.00 5.39 -6.34
C THR A 172 7.04 5.75 -7.82
N GLN A 173 8.09 5.30 -8.52
CA GLN A 173 8.20 5.51 -9.98
C GLN A 173 7.11 4.75 -10.78
N ASN A 174 6.43 3.80 -10.14
CA ASN A 174 5.39 2.97 -10.73
C ASN A 174 3.97 3.37 -10.27
N GLU A 175 3.74 4.66 -9.97
CA GLU A 175 2.43 5.14 -9.59
C GLU A 175 1.43 4.97 -10.75
N GLN A 176 0.32 4.27 -10.47
CA GLN A 176 -0.74 4.00 -11.42
C GLN A 176 -2.09 4.42 -10.86
N ALA A 177 -2.90 5.09 -11.67
CA ALA A 177 -4.25 5.49 -11.31
C ALA A 177 -5.28 4.67 -12.10
N TYR A 178 -6.17 4.00 -11.38
CA TYR A 178 -7.25 3.20 -11.93
C TYR A 178 -8.59 3.87 -11.65
N ARG A 179 -9.50 3.85 -12.61
CA ARG A 179 -10.86 4.33 -12.41
C ARG A 179 -11.70 3.22 -11.78
N VAL A 180 -12.40 3.55 -10.68
CA VAL A 180 -13.29 2.63 -9.97
C VAL A 180 -14.72 3.16 -9.99
N ARG A 181 -15.70 2.28 -10.31
CA ARG A 181 -17.11 2.62 -10.41
C ARG A 181 -17.85 2.39 -9.10
N LEU A 182 -17.49 3.18 -8.06
CA LEU A 182 -18.10 3.05 -6.73
C LEU A 182 -19.62 3.29 -6.72
N GLY A 183 -20.11 4.19 -7.59
CA GLY A 183 -21.52 4.46 -7.71
C GLY A 183 -22.32 3.26 -8.21
N ASP A 184 -21.78 2.53 -9.19
CA ASP A 184 -22.42 1.31 -9.71
C ASP A 184 -22.36 0.18 -8.68
N LEU A 185 -21.22 0.04 -7.99
CA LEU A 185 -21.04 -0.95 -6.93
C LEU A 185 -22.04 -0.72 -5.76
N MET A 186 -22.06 0.50 -5.22
CA MET A 186 -22.80 0.81 -3.99
C MET A 186 -24.30 1.05 -4.21
N ARG A 187 -24.70 1.66 -5.34
CA ARG A 187 -26.10 2.05 -5.59
C ARG A 187 -26.84 1.06 -6.48
N ARG A 188 -26.14 0.36 -7.36
CA ARG A 188 -26.74 -0.59 -8.34
C ARG A 188 -26.42 -2.04 -8.05
N GLY A 189 -25.51 -2.31 -7.09
CA GLY A 189 -25.09 -3.67 -6.75
C GLY A 189 -24.25 -4.35 -7.85
N ASP A 190 -23.60 -3.56 -8.72
CA ASP A 190 -22.72 -4.10 -9.77
C ASP A 190 -21.44 -4.67 -9.17
N VAL A 191 -21.47 -5.95 -8.86
CA VAL A 191 -20.32 -6.67 -8.27
C VAL A 191 -19.10 -6.73 -9.19
N THR A 192 -19.27 -6.48 -10.52
CA THR A 192 -18.14 -6.44 -11.45
C THR A 192 -17.26 -5.20 -11.24
N ALA A 193 -17.78 -4.19 -10.54
CA ALA A 193 -17.03 -3.00 -10.13
C ALA A 193 -16.26 -3.20 -8.82
N ASN A 194 -16.42 -4.35 -8.14
CA ASN A 194 -15.68 -4.66 -6.92
C ASN A 194 -14.27 -5.16 -7.27
N VAL A 195 -13.27 -4.36 -6.96
CA VAL A 195 -11.86 -4.66 -7.26
C VAL A 195 -11.08 -4.92 -5.97
N PRO A 196 -10.09 -5.82 -5.97
CA PRO A 196 -9.23 -6.04 -4.82
C PRO A 196 -8.32 -4.82 -4.61
N VAL A 197 -8.21 -4.39 -3.36
CA VAL A 197 -7.24 -3.38 -2.95
C VAL A 197 -5.93 -4.03 -2.52
N ARG A 198 -4.86 -3.25 -2.54
CA ARG A 198 -3.52 -3.68 -2.09
C ARG A 198 -3.03 -2.77 -0.96
N PRO A 199 -2.07 -3.23 -0.15
CA PRO A 199 -1.43 -2.37 0.85
C PRO A 199 -0.85 -1.10 0.19
N GLY A 200 -1.09 0.05 0.81
CA GLY A 200 -0.64 1.35 0.30
C GLY A 200 -1.54 2.00 -0.74
N ASP A 201 -2.63 1.35 -1.18
CA ASP A 201 -3.57 1.93 -2.14
C ASP A 201 -4.28 3.16 -1.53
N VAL A 202 -4.55 4.15 -2.40
CA VAL A 202 -5.31 5.36 -2.04
C VAL A 202 -6.54 5.47 -2.93
N ILE A 203 -7.71 5.55 -2.31
CA ILE A 203 -8.99 5.76 -3.00
C ILE A 203 -9.36 7.23 -2.88
N ILE A 204 -9.53 7.89 -4.02
CA ILE A 204 -9.95 9.28 -4.10
C ILE A 204 -11.34 9.35 -4.69
N VAL A 205 -12.28 9.89 -3.94
CA VAL A 205 -13.66 10.09 -4.38
C VAL A 205 -13.90 11.58 -4.64
N PRO A 206 -13.96 12.02 -5.91
CA PRO A 206 -14.17 13.43 -6.22
C PRO A 206 -15.64 13.84 -5.99
N GLU A 207 -15.82 15.14 -5.84
CA GLU A 207 -17.14 15.77 -5.79
C GLU A 207 -17.84 15.71 -7.16
N SER A 208 -19.16 15.58 -7.13
CA SER A 208 -20.02 15.71 -8.30
C SER A 208 -20.11 17.17 -8.72
N ARG A 209 -19.62 17.49 -9.91
CA ARG A 209 -19.87 18.80 -10.50
C ARG A 209 -21.22 18.73 -11.24
N PHE A 210 -22.11 19.62 -10.89
CA PHE A 210 -23.36 19.86 -11.60
C PHE A 210 -23.10 20.43 -12.97
#